data_41778c99b7f5ef5d59667d57b84b58e8
#
_entry.id   41778c99b7f5ef5d59667d57b84b58e8
#
_cell.length_a   1.000
_cell.length_b   1.000
_cell.length_c   1.000
_cell.angle_alpha   90.00
_cell.angle_beta   90.00
_cell.angle_gamma   90.00
#
_symmetry.space_group_name_H-M   'P 1'
#
loop_
_entity.id
_entity.type
_entity.pdbx_description
1 polymer ?
#
loop_
_entity_poly.entity_id
_entity_poly.type
_entity_poly.pdbx_seq_one_letter_code
_entity_poly.pdbx_strand_id
1 'polypeptide(L)'
;MYAIPLGDDGAELRPLETWHAEEFLAHLERGRDFINQYVPFGATATDVAGARAVLQRYADMRAADTGSLHGIWRDGTLLGGVLFLNFDAAQANCEVGCWLEPAGTGHGLVTRAIRVLVDHAVDRRGIHRVEWIASAGNVPSLNVARRLGFTRDGVHREAYPYRGVRHDVEVWSVLAPEWRAARADAARDAHSGR
;
A
#
# COMPACT_ATOMS: atom_id res chain seq x y z
N MET A 1 -2.11 -15.55 -3.02
CA MET A 1 -0.73 -15.16 -2.63
C MET A 1 -0.48 -15.75 -1.26
N TYR A 2 0.60 -16.50 -1.06
CA TYR A 2 1.03 -16.99 0.25
C TYR A 2 1.82 -15.91 0.98
N ALA A 3 2.28 -16.18 2.20
CA ALA A 3 3.18 -15.27 2.90
C ALA A 3 4.48 -15.06 2.08
N ILE A 4 4.88 -13.80 1.92
CA ILE A 4 6.10 -13.41 1.21
C ILE A 4 7.00 -12.71 2.21
N PRO A 5 8.22 -13.22 2.48
CA PRO A 5 9.19 -12.54 3.31
C PRO A 5 9.52 -11.15 2.73
N LEU A 6 9.57 -10.14 3.58
CA LEU A 6 9.94 -8.77 3.20
C LEU A 6 11.42 -8.45 3.49
N GLY A 7 12.20 -9.42 3.90
CA GLY A 7 13.61 -9.34 4.28
C GLY A 7 13.93 -10.33 5.38
N ASP A 8 15.09 -10.17 6.01
CA ASP A 8 15.61 -11.11 7.02
C ASP A 8 15.22 -10.73 8.46
N ASP A 9 14.38 -9.72 8.64
CA ASP A 9 13.96 -9.15 9.93
C ASP A 9 12.62 -9.71 10.45
N GLY A 10 12.19 -10.88 9.95
CA GLY A 10 10.93 -11.52 10.33
C GLY A 10 9.67 -10.84 9.79
N ALA A 11 9.84 -9.81 8.95
CA ALA A 11 8.71 -9.14 8.32
C ALA A 11 8.21 -9.92 7.10
N GLU A 12 6.89 -10.00 6.94
CA GLU A 12 6.25 -10.68 5.82
C GLU A 12 4.98 -9.99 5.36
N LEU A 13 4.63 -10.18 4.08
CA LEU A 13 3.40 -9.75 3.47
C LEU A 13 2.45 -10.93 3.33
N ARG A 14 1.24 -10.81 3.88
CA ARG A 14 0.20 -11.83 3.76
C ARG A 14 -1.12 -11.21 3.28
N PRO A 15 -1.99 -11.95 2.56
CA PRO A 15 -3.36 -11.51 2.35
C PRO A 15 -4.04 -11.24 3.69
N LEU A 16 -4.75 -10.12 3.77
CA LEU A 16 -5.55 -9.80 4.94
C LEU A 16 -6.99 -10.22 4.67
N GLU A 17 -7.47 -11.21 5.43
CA GLU A 17 -8.71 -11.91 5.20
C GLU A 17 -9.74 -11.63 6.30
N THR A 18 -11.01 -11.93 6.06
CA THR A 18 -12.12 -11.64 6.98
C THR A 18 -11.98 -12.28 8.37
N TRP A 19 -11.26 -13.39 8.48
CA TRP A 19 -10.97 -14.03 9.77
C TRP A 19 -9.91 -13.31 10.61
N HIS A 20 -9.17 -12.36 10.02
CA HIS A 20 -8.23 -11.49 10.74
C HIS A 20 -8.92 -10.23 11.32
N ALA A 21 -10.24 -10.22 11.44
CA ALA A 21 -10.97 -9.01 11.86
C ALA A 21 -10.60 -8.54 13.28
N GLU A 22 -10.31 -9.45 14.18
CA GLU A 22 -9.88 -9.12 15.55
C GLU A 22 -8.49 -8.52 15.57
N GLU A 23 -7.52 -9.12 14.85
CA GLU A 23 -6.16 -8.60 14.72
C GLU A 23 -6.15 -7.26 13.99
N PHE A 24 -7.00 -7.09 12.96
CA PHE A 24 -7.11 -5.84 12.23
C PHE A 24 -7.68 -4.73 13.13
N LEU A 25 -8.71 -5.01 13.91
CA LEU A 25 -9.24 -4.06 14.89
C LEU A 25 -8.19 -3.68 15.94
N ALA A 26 -7.52 -4.68 16.54
CA ALA A 26 -6.48 -4.46 17.54
C ALA A 26 -5.32 -3.61 16.99
N HIS A 27 -4.91 -3.85 15.72
CA HIS A 27 -3.95 -3.03 15.00
C HIS A 27 -4.44 -1.58 14.85
N LEU A 28 -5.67 -1.39 14.40
CA LEU A 28 -6.24 -0.05 14.25
C LEU A 28 -6.32 0.70 15.57
N GLU A 29 -6.63 0.02 16.69
CA GLU A 29 -6.69 0.65 18.00
C GLU A 29 -5.34 1.10 18.51
N ARG A 30 -4.27 0.33 18.28
CA ARG A 30 -2.89 0.74 18.62
C ARG A 30 -2.43 1.99 17.87
N GLY A 31 -2.94 2.20 16.65
CA GLY A 31 -2.50 3.29 15.77
C GLY A 31 -3.62 4.24 15.32
N ARG A 32 -4.80 4.23 15.94
CA ARG A 32 -6.03 4.87 15.44
C ARG A 32 -5.83 6.33 15.04
N ASP A 33 -5.28 7.15 15.93
CA ASP A 33 -5.10 8.58 15.67
C ASP A 33 -4.08 8.83 14.56
N PHE A 34 -3.02 8.05 14.53
CA PHE A 34 -1.97 8.13 13.52
C PHE A 34 -2.47 7.70 12.15
N ILE A 35 -3.17 6.56 12.07
CA ILE A 35 -3.73 6.03 10.81
C ILE A 35 -4.80 6.96 10.29
N ASN A 36 -5.69 7.44 11.17
CA ASN A 36 -6.79 8.34 10.81
C ASN A 36 -6.36 9.75 10.39
N GLN A 37 -5.09 10.09 10.44
CA GLN A 37 -4.65 11.36 9.86
C GLN A 37 -4.91 11.39 8.34
N TYR A 38 -4.81 10.25 7.66
CA TYR A 38 -4.87 10.19 6.20
C TYR A 38 -5.74 9.05 5.65
N VAL A 39 -5.99 8.01 6.44
CA VAL A 39 -6.71 6.80 6.00
C VAL A 39 -7.93 6.57 6.88
N PRO A 40 -9.15 6.42 6.32
CA PRO A 40 -10.37 6.38 7.10
C PRO A 40 -10.67 5.02 7.76
N PHE A 41 -9.74 4.07 7.82
CA PHE A 41 -9.97 2.74 8.38
C PHE A 41 -10.43 2.78 9.83
N GLY A 42 -9.78 3.60 10.65
CA GLY A 42 -10.15 3.70 12.05
C GLY A 42 -11.49 4.41 12.31
N ALA A 43 -12.00 5.17 11.34
CA ALA A 43 -13.34 5.77 11.41
C ALA A 43 -14.44 4.76 11.01
N THR A 44 -14.12 3.78 10.15
CA THR A 44 -15.07 2.78 9.64
C THR A 44 -15.06 1.48 10.44
N ALA A 45 -13.93 1.10 11.03
CA ALA A 45 -13.76 -0.12 11.83
C ALA A 45 -13.60 0.25 13.31
N THR A 46 -14.72 0.43 13.99
CA THR A 46 -14.78 0.76 15.44
C THR A 46 -15.05 -0.45 16.33
N ASP A 47 -15.39 -1.57 15.72
CA ASP A 47 -15.61 -2.87 16.36
C ASP A 47 -15.23 -4.02 15.40
N VAL A 48 -15.33 -5.26 15.88
CA VAL A 48 -14.99 -6.46 15.09
C VAL A 48 -15.89 -6.60 13.85
N ALA A 49 -17.16 -6.20 13.95
CA ALA A 49 -18.09 -6.28 12.83
C ALA A 49 -17.71 -5.27 11.74
N GLY A 50 -17.39 -4.04 12.12
CA GLY A 50 -16.89 -3.01 11.22
C GLY A 50 -15.53 -3.40 10.59
N ALA A 51 -14.61 -3.95 11.39
CA ALA A 51 -13.34 -4.48 10.90
C ALA A 51 -13.57 -5.59 9.86
N ARG A 52 -14.45 -6.54 10.15
CA ARG A 52 -14.82 -7.63 9.22
C ARG A 52 -15.45 -7.08 7.94
N ALA A 53 -16.30 -6.06 8.02
CA ALA A 53 -16.93 -5.44 6.86
C ALA A 53 -15.90 -4.76 5.94
N VAL A 54 -14.89 -4.10 6.51
CA VAL A 54 -13.76 -3.55 5.73
C VAL A 54 -13.02 -4.66 5.00
N LEU A 55 -12.64 -5.74 5.71
CA LEU A 55 -11.92 -6.86 5.10
C LEU A 55 -12.76 -7.58 4.03
N GLN A 56 -14.07 -7.74 4.26
CA GLN A 56 -14.98 -8.34 3.28
C GLN A 56 -15.02 -7.53 2.00
N ARG A 57 -15.11 -6.20 2.08
CA ARG A 57 -15.08 -5.35 0.88
C ARG A 57 -13.84 -5.61 0.02
N TYR A 58 -12.66 -5.75 0.64
CA TYR A 58 -11.43 -6.05 -0.12
C TYR A 58 -11.37 -7.50 -0.60
N ALA A 59 -11.99 -8.44 0.10
CA ALA A 59 -12.16 -9.81 -0.39
C ALA A 59 -13.06 -9.84 -1.64
N ASP A 60 -14.14 -9.06 -1.65
CA ASP A 60 -15.04 -8.91 -2.80
C ASP A 60 -14.31 -8.22 -3.97
N MET A 61 -13.55 -7.15 -3.72
CA MET A 61 -12.73 -6.51 -4.75
C MET A 61 -11.70 -7.49 -5.35
N ARG A 62 -11.09 -8.33 -4.52
CA ARG A 62 -10.16 -9.36 -5.01
C ARG A 62 -10.86 -10.41 -5.85
N ALA A 63 -12.06 -10.84 -5.46
CA ALA A 63 -12.86 -11.77 -6.24
C ALA A 63 -13.30 -11.19 -7.60
N ALA A 64 -13.56 -9.88 -7.63
CA ALA A 64 -13.90 -9.12 -8.84
C ALA A 64 -12.67 -8.67 -9.65
N ASP A 65 -11.45 -8.96 -9.18
CA ASP A 65 -10.19 -8.51 -9.78
C ASP A 65 -10.04 -6.98 -9.91
N THR A 66 -10.63 -6.23 -8.97
CA THR A 66 -10.61 -4.75 -8.96
C THR A 66 -9.74 -4.15 -7.85
N GLY A 67 -9.19 -4.98 -6.98
CA GLY A 67 -8.33 -4.56 -5.87
C GLY A 67 -8.03 -5.69 -4.89
N SER A 68 -7.18 -5.42 -3.90
CA SER A 68 -6.88 -6.38 -2.83
C SER A 68 -6.22 -5.71 -1.64
N LEU A 69 -6.24 -6.35 -0.47
CA LEU A 69 -5.63 -5.88 0.77
C LEU A 69 -4.63 -6.92 1.29
N HIS A 70 -3.45 -6.45 1.67
CA HIS A 70 -2.39 -7.29 2.22
C HIS A 70 -1.87 -6.68 3.51
N GLY A 71 -1.76 -7.49 4.56
CA GLY A 71 -1.17 -7.08 5.83
C GLY A 71 0.34 -7.22 5.81
N ILE A 72 1.02 -6.28 6.46
CA ILE A 72 2.44 -6.34 6.80
C ILE A 72 2.54 -6.87 8.24
N TRP A 73 3.12 -8.03 8.39
CA TRP A 73 3.28 -8.72 9.68
C TRP A 73 4.75 -8.77 10.06
N ARG A 74 5.03 -8.68 11.35
CA ARG A 74 6.35 -8.96 11.90
C ARG A 74 6.18 -9.66 13.25
N ASP A 75 6.84 -10.78 13.42
CA ASP A 75 6.77 -11.62 14.63
C ASP A 75 5.31 -11.93 15.04
N GLY A 76 4.45 -12.22 14.06
CA GLY A 76 3.03 -12.52 14.27
C GLY A 76 2.13 -11.30 14.54
N THR A 77 2.68 -10.09 14.59
CA THR A 77 1.92 -8.85 14.83
C THR A 77 1.65 -8.11 13.52
N LEU A 78 0.39 -7.74 13.28
CA LEU A 78 -0.01 -6.88 12.17
C LEU A 78 0.42 -5.43 12.45
N LEU A 79 1.31 -4.88 11.63
CA LEU A 79 1.85 -3.52 11.78
C LEU A 79 1.25 -2.52 10.78
N GLY A 80 0.54 -2.99 9.77
CA GLY A 80 -0.05 -2.17 8.72
C GLY A 80 -0.30 -2.98 7.46
N GLY A 81 -0.28 -2.32 6.30
CA GLY A 81 -0.46 -3.06 5.06
C GLY A 81 -0.34 -2.21 3.81
N VAL A 82 -0.54 -2.90 2.71
CA VAL A 82 -0.54 -2.35 1.35
C VAL A 82 -1.73 -2.91 0.58
N LEU A 83 -2.16 -2.18 -0.43
CA LEU A 83 -3.37 -2.53 -1.17
C LEU A 83 -3.25 -2.16 -2.65
N PHE A 84 -3.99 -2.88 -3.47
CA PHE A 84 -4.38 -2.44 -4.80
C PHE A 84 -5.76 -1.81 -4.76
N LEU A 85 -5.89 -0.70 -5.44
CA LEU A 85 -7.14 -0.01 -5.75
C LEU A 85 -7.25 0.16 -7.26
N ASN A 86 -8.47 0.35 -7.75
CA ASN A 86 -8.71 0.65 -9.16
C ASN A 86 -7.92 -0.26 -10.10
N PHE A 87 -7.84 -1.57 -9.77
CA PHE A 87 -7.08 -2.52 -10.56
C PHE A 87 -7.86 -2.86 -11.83
N ASP A 88 -7.35 -2.40 -12.97
CA ASP A 88 -7.95 -2.60 -14.30
C ASP A 88 -6.92 -3.28 -15.22
N ALA A 89 -7.02 -4.60 -15.32
CA ALA A 89 -6.14 -5.39 -16.17
C ALA A 89 -6.36 -5.13 -17.67
N ALA A 90 -7.56 -4.72 -18.07
CA ALA A 90 -7.88 -4.45 -19.47
C ALA A 90 -7.24 -3.13 -19.94
N GLN A 91 -7.19 -2.13 -19.08
CA GLN A 91 -6.51 -0.87 -19.34
C GLN A 91 -5.03 -0.87 -18.91
N ALA A 92 -4.59 -1.96 -18.29
CA ALA A 92 -3.24 -2.12 -17.74
C ALA A 92 -2.85 -1.03 -16.73
N ASN A 93 -3.79 -0.61 -15.88
CA ASN A 93 -3.61 0.40 -14.84
C ASN A 93 -4.00 -0.14 -13.46
N CYS A 94 -3.32 0.32 -12.42
CA CYS A 94 -3.76 0.12 -11.04
C CYS A 94 -3.24 1.25 -10.14
N GLU A 95 -3.84 1.37 -8.96
CA GLU A 95 -3.38 2.24 -7.89
C GLU A 95 -2.85 1.37 -6.74
N VAL A 96 -1.76 1.80 -6.09
CA VAL A 96 -1.25 1.21 -4.86
C VAL A 96 -1.38 2.19 -3.70
N GLY A 97 -1.71 1.65 -2.53
CA GLY A 97 -1.79 2.42 -1.30
C GLY A 97 -1.16 1.68 -0.13
N CYS A 98 -1.00 2.39 0.99
CA CYS A 98 -0.45 1.82 2.22
C CYS A 98 -0.97 2.50 3.47
N TRP A 99 -0.84 1.80 4.59
CA TRP A 99 -0.99 2.37 5.93
C TRP A 99 -0.08 1.62 6.90
N LEU A 100 0.30 2.28 8.00
CA LEU A 100 1.06 1.68 9.11
C LEU A 100 0.56 2.22 10.45
N GLU A 101 0.76 1.46 11.52
CA GLU A 101 0.77 1.98 12.88
C GLU A 101 2.16 2.57 13.22
N PRO A 102 2.29 3.39 14.28
CA PRO A 102 3.56 4.01 14.66
C PRO A 102 4.72 3.01 14.81
N ALA A 103 4.47 1.84 15.41
CA ALA A 103 5.48 0.79 15.63
C ALA A 103 6.07 0.22 14.33
N GLY A 104 5.36 0.33 13.20
CA GLY A 104 5.84 -0.11 11.89
C GLY A 104 6.70 0.91 11.15
N THR A 105 6.78 2.16 11.66
CA THR A 105 7.49 3.24 10.96
C THR A 105 9.01 3.13 11.10
N GLY A 106 9.76 3.68 10.11
CA GLY A 106 11.22 3.73 10.16
C GLY A 106 11.94 2.44 9.74
N HIS A 107 11.23 1.33 9.55
CA HIS A 107 11.81 0.02 9.22
C HIS A 107 11.80 -0.32 7.71
N GLY A 108 11.37 0.60 6.85
CA GLY A 108 11.29 0.36 5.40
C GLY A 108 10.22 -0.65 4.96
N LEU A 109 9.34 -1.08 5.86
CA LEU A 109 8.33 -2.13 5.63
C LEU A 109 7.44 -1.83 4.43
N VAL A 110 6.86 -0.61 4.36
CA VAL A 110 6.01 -0.20 3.23
C VAL A 110 6.78 -0.22 1.92
N THR A 111 8.01 0.30 1.91
CA THR A 111 8.83 0.33 0.68
C THR A 111 9.07 -1.08 0.15
N ARG A 112 9.38 -2.04 1.02
CA ARG A 112 9.58 -3.45 0.65
C ARG A 112 8.28 -4.10 0.18
N ALA A 113 7.17 -3.88 0.89
CA ALA A 113 5.87 -4.43 0.55
C ALA A 113 5.33 -3.88 -0.79
N ILE A 114 5.45 -2.59 -1.03
CA ILE A 114 5.02 -1.96 -2.30
C ILE A 114 5.87 -2.48 -3.47
N ARG A 115 7.18 -2.71 -3.29
CA ARG A 115 7.99 -3.36 -4.33
C ARG A 115 7.41 -4.70 -4.75
N VAL A 116 7.03 -5.54 -3.79
CA VAL A 116 6.38 -6.84 -4.08
C VAL A 116 5.08 -6.65 -4.87
N LEU A 117 4.25 -5.67 -4.50
CA LEU A 117 3.02 -5.38 -5.21
C LEU A 117 3.28 -4.89 -6.65
N VAL A 118 4.18 -3.93 -6.83
CA VAL A 118 4.49 -3.38 -8.16
C VAL A 118 5.14 -4.43 -9.04
N ASP A 119 6.05 -5.25 -8.51
CA ASP A 119 6.63 -6.39 -9.23
C ASP A 119 5.55 -7.37 -9.70
N HIS A 120 4.61 -7.70 -8.83
CA HIS A 120 3.48 -8.56 -9.19
C HIS A 120 2.60 -7.92 -10.27
N ALA A 121 2.24 -6.64 -10.12
CA ALA A 121 1.42 -5.92 -11.09
C ALA A 121 2.09 -5.88 -12.47
N VAL A 122 3.35 -5.47 -12.53
CA VAL A 122 4.09 -5.27 -13.79
C VAL A 122 4.45 -6.60 -14.46
N ASP A 123 4.98 -7.56 -13.70
CA ASP A 123 5.59 -8.76 -14.27
C ASP A 123 4.60 -9.95 -14.38
N ARG A 124 3.57 -10.01 -13.53
CA ARG A 124 2.59 -11.10 -13.52
C ARG A 124 1.23 -10.73 -14.07
N ARG A 125 0.86 -9.46 -13.95
CA ARG A 125 -0.47 -9.00 -14.32
C ARG A 125 -0.47 -8.11 -15.57
N GLY A 126 0.71 -7.78 -16.12
CA GLY A 126 0.85 -6.96 -17.32
C GLY A 126 0.45 -5.50 -17.15
N ILE A 127 0.39 -5.01 -15.92
CA ILE A 127 0.08 -3.60 -15.64
C ILE A 127 1.19 -2.72 -16.21
N HIS A 128 0.79 -1.72 -16.97
CA HIS A 128 1.72 -0.76 -17.59
C HIS A 128 1.97 0.46 -16.70
N ARG A 129 0.92 0.92 -16.00
CA ARG A 129 0.97 2.13 -15.17
C ARG A 129 0.48 1.82 -13.76
N VAL A 130 1.34 2.07 -12.79
CA VAL A 130 1.00 1.98 -11.36
C VAL A 130 0.95 3.39 -10.79
N GLU A 131 -0.18 3.74 -10.18
CA GLU A 131 -0.42 5.04 -9.58
C GLU A 131 -0.24 5.01 -8.07
N TRP A 132 0.14 6.15 -7.51
CA TRP A 132 0.18 6.46 -6.09
C TRP A 132 -0.52 7.79 -5.87
N ILE A 133 -1.62 7.77 -5.16
CA ILE A 133 -2.44 8.96 -4.91
C ILE A 133 -2.44 9.25 -3.41
N ALA A 134 -2.04 10.44 -3.02
CA ALA A 134 -2.01 10.83 -1.62
C ALA A 134 -2.30 12.31 -1.42
N SER A 135 -2.88 12.65 -0.25
CA SER A 135 -3.00 14.05 0.15
C SER A 135 -1.63 14.74 0.11
N ALA A 136 -1.56 15.95 -0.41
CA ALA A 136 -0.33 16.76 -0.48
C ALA A 136 0.30 16.99 0.90
N GLY A 137 -0.52 16.98 1.96
CA GLY A 137 -0.05 17.05 3.36
C GLY A 137 0.51 15.74 3.91
N ASN A 138 0.31 14.61 3.22
CA ASN A 138 0.82 13.31 3.65
C ASN A 138 2.27 13.09 3.20
N VAL A 139 3.17 13.94 3.71
CA VAL A 139 4.60 13.93 3.37
C VAL A 139 5.25 12.54 3.56
N PRO A 140 4.97 11.77 4.63
CA PRO A 140 5.51 10.43 4.77
C PRO A 140 5.16 9.50 3.60
N SER A 141 3.91 9.51 3.14
CA SER A 141 3.43 8.72 2.01
C SER A 141 4.11 9.14 0.70
N LEU A 142 4.16 10.44 0.42
CA LEU A 142 4.82 11.00 -0.77
C LEU A 142 6.33 10.68 -0.80
N ASN A 143 6.98 10.63 0.35
CA ASN A 143 8.37 10.21 0.45
C ASN A 143 8.58 8.72 0.12
N VAL A 144 7.60 7.86 0.36
CA VAL A 144 7.65 6.45 -0.10
C VAL A 144 7.59 6.38 -1.62
N ALA A 145 6.63 7.07 -2.24
CA ALA A 145 6.49 7.12 -3.70
C ALA A 145 7.79 7.60 -4.36
N ARG A 146 8.38 8.70 -3.84
CA ARG A 146 9.64 9.25 -4.34
C ARG A 146 10.81 8.26 -4.22
N ARG A 147 10.96 7.58 -3.07
CA ARG A 147 12.01 6.58 -2.87
C ARG A 147 11.86 5.36 -3.77
N LEU A 148 10.65 5.04 -4.17
CA LEU A 148 10.35 3.95 -5.10
C LEU A 148 10.51 4.34 -6.57
N GLY A 149 10.87 5.60 -6.87
CA GLY A 149 11.10 6.08 -8.22
C GLY A 149 9.81 6.47 -8.96
N PHE A 150 8.71 6.70 -8.25
CA PHE A 150 7.51 7.26 -8.89
C PHE A 150 7.76 8.71 -9.29
N THR A 151 7.27 9.08 -10.46
CA THR A 151 7.28 10.44 -10.99
C THR A 151 5.98 11.15 -10.60
N ARG A 152 6.07 12.41 -10.21
CA ARG A 152 4.90 13.24 -9.90
C ARG A 152 4.26 13.73 -11.20
N ASP A 153 3.04 13.31 -11.46
CA ASP A 153 2.29 13.72 -12.66
C ASP A 153 1.58 15.07 -12.47
N GLY A 154 1.07 15.33 -11.26
CA GLY A 154 0.34 16.56 -11.00
C GLY A 154 -0.32 16.66 -9.63
N VAL A 155 -1.18 17.67 -9.50
CA VAL A 155 -1.99 17.92 -8.30
C VAL A 155 -3.44 18.13 -8.71
N HIS A 156 -4.33 17.42 -8.07
CA HIS A 156 -5.77 17.71 -8.10
C HIS A 156 -6.10 18.60 -6.92
N ARG A 157 -6.42 19.87 -7.19
CA ARG A 157 -6.72 20.83 -6.12
C ARG A 157 -8.04 20.49 -5.46
N GLU A 158 -8.06 20.51 -4.10
CA GLU A 158 -9.25 20.31 -3.26
C GLU A 158 -10.04 19.04 -3.58
N ALA A 159 -9.37 17.99 -4.10
CA ALA A 159 -10.02 16.79 -4.61
C ALA A 159 -10.46 15.81 -3.50
N TYR A 160 -9.84 15.87 -2.31
CA TYR A 160 -10.12 14.93 -1.23
C TYR A 160 -10.78 15.61 -0.03
N PRO A 161 -12.11 15.45 0.15
CA PRO A 161 -12.80 15.92 1.35
C PRO A 161 -12.52 14.94 2.51
N TYR A 162 -11.82 15.39 3.53
CA TYR A 162 -11.52 14.59 4.71
C TYR A 162 -11.56 15.43 5.98
N ARG A 163 -12.28 14.95 7.01
CA ARG A 163 -12.45 15.61 8.32
C ARG A 163 -12.93 17.07 8.21
N GLY A 164 -13.85 17.32 7.30
CA GLY A 164 -14.45 18.65 7.09
C GLY A 164 -13.60 19.65 6.30
N VAL A 165 -12.42 19.22 5.84
CA VAL A 165 -11.52 20.06 5.02
C VAL A 165 -11.32 19.41 3.67
N ARG A 166 -11.21 20.21 2.61
CA ARG A 166 -10.78 19.74 1.29
C ARG A 166 -9.26 19.83 1.19
N HIS A 167 -8.66 18.75 0.74
CA HIS A 167 -7.22 18.63 0.58
C HIS A 167 -6.84 18.52 -0.88
N ASP A 168 -5.71 19.13 -1.24
CA ASP A 168 -5.05 18.84 -2.49
C ASP A 168 -4.51 17.41 -2.47
N VAL A 169 -4.53 16.77 -3.64
CA VAL A 169 -4.06 15.39 -3.81
C VAL A 169 -2.98 15.39 -4.87
N GLU A 170 -1.83 14.85 -4.53
CA GLU A 170 -0.77 14.57 -5.50
C GLU A 170 -0.99 13.22 -6.17
N VAL A 171 -0.82 13.20 -7.48
CA VAL A 171 -0.84 12.02 -8.33
C VAL A 171 0.59 11.73 -8.76
N TRP A 172 1.06 10.54 -8.46
CA TRP A 172 2.36 10.02 -8.84
C TRP A 172 2.18 8.73 -9.60
N SER A 173 3.10 8.39 -10.48
CA SER A 173 3.06 7.14 -11.22
C SER A 173 4.44 6.59 -11.51
N VAL A 174 4.47 5.28 -11.79
CA VAL A 174 5.62 4.61 -12.39
C VAL A 174 5.13 3.76 -13.55
N LEU A 175 5.83 3.81 -14.67
CA LEU A 175 5.54 2.98 -15.84
C LEU A 175 6.34 1.66 -15.79
N ALA A 176 5.79 0.60 -16.32
CA ALA A 176 6.43 -0.72 -16.33
C ALA A 176 7.86 -0.71 -16.92
N PRO A 177 8.16 0.01 -18.02
CA PRO A 177 9.55 0.11 -18.52
C PRO A 177 10.50 0.80 -17.53
N GLU A 178 10.05 1.87 -16.87
CA GLU A 178 10.81 2.61 -15.87
C GLU A 178 11.12 1.73 -14.65
N TRP A 179 10.09 1.03 -14.16
CA TRP A 179 10.22 0.10 -13.03
C TRP A 179 11.24 -1.01 -13.31
N ARG A 180 11.17 -1.62 -14.50
CA ARG A 180 12.10 -2.68 -14.91
C ARG A 180 13.53 -2.17 -15.06
N ALA A 181 13.70 -0.97 -15.63
CA ALA A 181 15.01 -0.33 -15.79
C ALA A 181 15.65 -0.06 -14.42
N ALA A 182 14.91 0.56 -13.48
CA ALA A 182 15.42 0.86 -12.14
C ALA A 182 15.85 -0.40 -11.36
N ARG A 183 15.11 -1.51 -11.51
CA ARG A 183 15.49 -2.80 -10.90
C ARG A 183 16.77 -3.38 -11.52
N ALA A 184 16.92 -3.28 -12.83
CA ALA A 184 18.11 -3.78 -13.53
C ALA A 184 19.36 -2.97 -13.14
N ASP A 185 19.23 -1.65 -12.94
CA ASP A 185 20.32 -0.78 -12.46
C ASP A 185 20.72 -1.16 -11.02
N ALA A 186 19.75 -1.29 -10.12
CA ALA A 186 20.01 -1.70 -8.73
C ALA A 186 20.69 -3.06 -8.63
N ALA A 187 20.35 -4.01 -9.51
CA ALA A 187 20.99 -5.32 -9.55
C ALA A 187 22.45 -5.25 -10.04
N ARG A 188 22.75 -4.35 -10.99
CA ARG A 188 24.12 -4.11 -11.47
C ARG A 188 25.00 -3.50 -10.38
N ASP A 189 24.48 -2.50 -9.68
CA ASP A 189 25.22 -1.81 -8.61
C ASP A 189 25.55 -2.78 -7.45
N ALA A 190 24.62 -3.67 -7.10
CA ALA A 190 24.84 -4.69 -6.08
C ALA A 190 25.93 -5.72 -6.48
N HIS A 191 26.16 -5.94 -7.78
CA HIS A 191 27.21 -6.85 -8.28
C HIS A 191 28.59 -6.17 -8.40
N SER A 192 28.61 -4.87 -8.67
CA SER A 192 29.85 -4.09 -8.85
C SER A 192 30.49 -3.66 -7.52
N GLY A 193 29.75 -3.75 -6.42
CA GLY A 193 30.22 -3.38 -5.06
C GLY A 193 30.76 -4.55 -4.22
N ARG A 194 30.94 -5.73 -4.83
CA ARG A 194 31.62 -6.90 -4.23
C ARG A 194 32.97 -7.08 -4.90
#